data_e94799a5a84b50b633c5835021cc4f90
#
_entry.id   e94799a5a84b50b633c5835021cc4f90
#
_cell.length_a   1.000
_cell.length_b   1.000
_cell.length_c   1.000
_cell.angle_alpha   90.00
_cell.angle_beta   90.00
_cell.angle_gamma   90.00
#
_symmetry.space_group_name_H-M   'P 1'
#
loop_
_entity.id
_entity.type
_entity.pdbx_description
1 polymer ?
#
loop_
_entity_poly.entity_id
_entity_poly.type
_entity_poly.pdbx_seq_one_letter_code
_entity_poly.pdbx_strand_id
1 'polypeptide(L)'
;LRESKESWLDIITPPLRLLCNEIIKDVVSQHQYKADYVCAIDSLTMKLEGCIREICRRRSIPTVTEDKHNEILLEKLLDKLGEECNLDGSLLLTPCTHKLLMTVLTKQGYNLRNNIAHGFTNLSDYNLQNAIMVLHSLLKISAIKV
;
A
#
# COMPACT_ATOMS: atom_id res chain seq x y z
N LEU A 1 9.63 -5.56 24.21
CA LEU A 1 9.65 -5.14 22.79
C LEU A 1 10.48 -6.16 22.03
N ARG A 2 9.83 -7.09 21.33
CA ARG A 2 10.52 -7.96 20.39
C ARG A 2 10.89 -7.09 19.19
N GLU A 3 12.15 -6.80 19.01
CA GLU A 3 12.71 -6.44 17.73
C GLU A 3 12.54 -7.68 16.83
N SER A 4 11.47 -7.75 16.06
CA SER A 4 11.36 -8.77 15.02
C SER A 4 12.38 -8.43 13.95
N LYS A 5 13.42 -9.23 13.82
CA LYS A 5 14.38 -9.20 12.70
C LYS A 5 13.74 -9.59 11.36
N GLU A 6 12.41 -9.66 11.30
CA GLU A 6 11.69 -9.99 10.08
C GLU A 6 11.74 -8.77 9.15
N SER A 7 12.37 -8.97 8.02
CA SER A 7 12.41 -7.99 6.94
C SER A 7 11.01 -7.82 6.35
N TRP A 8 10.61 -6.58 6.06
CA TRP A 8 9.39 -6.32 5.28
C TRP A 8 9.37 -7.10 3.95
N LEU A 9 10.55 -7.41 3.40
CA LEU A 9 10.68 -8.24 2.20
C LEU A 9 10.13 -9.65 2.40
N ASP A 10 10.34 -10.26 3.58
CA ASP A 10 9.86 -11.61 3.86
C ASP A 10 8.33 -11.66 3.92
N ILE A 11 7.70 -10.58 4.37
CA ILE A 11 6.25 -10.47 4.50
C ILE A 11 5.58 -10.10 3.16
N ILE A 12 6.24 -9.28 2.34
CA ILE A 12 5.70 -8.78 1.06
C ILE A 12 5.97 -9.75 -0.09
N THR A 13 7.09 -10.45 -0.09
CA THR A 13 7.50 -11.31 -1.21
C THR A 13 6.47 -12.38 -1.58
N PRO A 14 5.85 -13.12 -0.66
CA PRO A 14 4.88 -14.15 -1.04
C PRO A 14 3.66 -13.59 -1.80
N PRO A 15 2.93 -12.58 -1.28
CA PRO A 15 1.78 -12.03 -2.01
C PRO A 15 2.18 -11.25 -3.27
N LEU A 16 3.37 -10.63 -3.31
CA LEU A 16 3.89 -9.99 -4.51
C LEU A 16 4.16 -11.01 -5.61
N ARG A 17 4.77 -12.15 -5.28
CA ARG A 17 5.01 -13.24 -6.23
C ARG A 17 3.69 -13.78 -6.78
N LEU A 18 2.68 -13.95 -5.91
CA LEU A 18 1.35 -14.36 -6.33
C LEU A 18 0.75 -13.35 -7.32
N LEU A 19 0.79 -12.05 -6.99
CA LEU A 19 0.28 -10.99 -7.85
C LEU A 19 0.95 -10.99 -9.22
N CYS A 20 2.28 -11.03 -9.26
CA CYS A 20 3.04 -11.03 -10.50
C CYS A 20 2.72 -12.26 -11.36
N ASN A 21 2.60 -13.44 -10.76
CA ASN A 21 2.25 -14.67 -11.47
C ASN A 21 0.85 -14.58 -12.12
N GLU A 22 -0.14 -14.05 -11.39
CA GLU A 22 -1.49 -13.89 -11.93
C GLU A 22 -1.54 -12.85 -13.06
N ILE A 23 -0.83 -11.73 -12.91
CA ILE A 23 -0.71 -10.72 -13.98
C ILE A 23 -0.06 -11.34 -15.24
N ILE A 24 1.03 -12.08 -15.08
CA ILE A 24 1.72 -12.71 -16.21
C ILE A 24 0.80 -13.70 -16.93
N LYS A 25 0.09 -14.55 -16.19
CA LYS A 25 -0.85 -15.52 -16.77
C LYS A 25 -1.99 -14.82 -17.54
N ASP A 26 -2.56 -13.78 -16.95
CA ASP A 26 -3.63 -13.00 -17.57
C ASP A 26 -3.16 -12.34 -18.87
N VAL A 27 -2.02 -11.66 -18.84
CA VAL A 27 -1.45 -10.98 -20.03
C VAL A 27 -1.03 -11.97 -21.11
N VAL A 28 -0.30 -13.05 -20.75
CA VAL A 28 0.18 -14.06 -21.72
C VAL A 28 -0.97 -14.80 -22.38
N SER A 29 -2.05 -15.04 -21.66
CA SER A 29 -3.28 -15.67 -22.22
C SER A 29 -4.14 -14.70 -23.03
N GLN A 30 -3.71 -13.45 -23.22
CA GLN A 30 -4.52 -12.39 -23.85
C GLN A 30 -5.89 -12.22 -23.16
N HIS A 31 -5.88 -12.25 -21.80
CA HIS A 31 -7.06 -12.13 -20.94
C HIS A 31 -8.07 -13.28 -21.09
N GLN A 32 -7.68 -14.42 -21.65
CA GLN A 32 -8.52 -15.63 -21.69
C GLN A 32 -8.42 -16.44 -20.37
N TYR A 33 -7.36 -16.22 -19.60
CA TYR A 33 -7.19 -16.81 -18.26
C TYR A 33 -8.02 -16.01 -17.25
N LYS A 34 -8.78 -16.72 -16.42
CA LYS A 34 -9.48 -16.08 -15.28
C LYS A 34 -8.50 -15.93 -14.12
N ALA A 35 -7.80 -14.81 -14.07
CA ALA A 35 -6.86 -14.52 -13.00
C ALA A 35 -7.57 -14.38 -11.63
N ASP A 36 -6.92 -14.85 -10.57
CA ASP A 36 -7.38 -14.69 -9.19
C ASP A 36 -6.48 -13.70 -8.45
N TYR A 37 -6.96 -12.49 -8.32
CA TYR A 37 -6.24 -11.42 -7.64
C TYR A 37 -6.62 -11.25 -6.16
N VAL A 38 -7.61 -11.99 -5.64
CA VAL A 38 -8.19 -11.77 -4.30
C VAL A 38 -7.12 -11.77 -3.21
N CYS A 39 -6.46 -12.89 -3.00
CA CYS A 39 -5.46 -13.02 -1.93
C CYS A 39 -4.29 -12.04 -2.07
N ALA A 40 -3.87 -11.75 -3.30
CA ALA A 40 -2.76 -10.85 -3.56
C ALA A 40 -3.12 -9.39 -3.28
N ILE A 41 -4.25 -8.91 -3.77
CA ILE A 41 -4.71 -7.53 -3.55
C ILE A 41 -4.99 -7.30 -2.06
N ASP A 42 -5.73 -8.18 -1.39
CA ASP A 42 -6.05 -8.07 0.03
C ASP A 42 -4.76 -7.98 0.86
N SER A 43 -3.88 -8.94 0.67
CA SER A 43 -2.65 -9.03 1.45
C SER A 43 -1.73 -7.83 1.21
N LEU A 44 -1.51 -7.42 -0.04
CA LEU A 44 -0.60 -6.32 -0.37
C LEU A 44 -1.18 -4.96 0.04
N THR A 45 -2.48 -4.73 -0.10
CA THR A 45 -3.12 -3.48 0.31
C THR A 45 -2.95 -3.24 1.82
N MET A 46 -3.16 -4.25 2.64
CA MET A 46 -2.97 -4.14 4.09
C MET A 46 -1.50 -3.98 4.47
N LYS A 47 -0.59 -4.61 3.73
CA LYS A 47 0.86 -4.45 3.95
C LYS A 47 1.38 -3.09 3.51
N LEU A 48 0.81 -2.48 2.47
CA LEU A 48 1.12 -1.11 2.08
C LEU A 48 0.83 -0.12 3.21
N GLU A 49 -0.31 -0.25 3.89
CA GLU A 49 -0.59 0.58 5.08
C GLU A 49 0.46 0.36 6.17
N GLY A 50 0.82 -0.89 6.44
CA GLY A 50 1.87 -1.22 7.39
C GLY A 50 3.21 -0.55 7.06
N CYS A 51 3.62 -0.56 5.77
CA CYS A 51 4.82 0.12 5.30
C CYS A 51 4.74 1.64 5.51
N ILE A 52 3.61 2.26 5.18
CA ILE A 52 3.38 3.70 5.38
C ILE A 52 3.53 4.05 6.87
N ARG A 53 2.91 3.27 7.76
CA ARG A 53 3.01 3.48 9.22
C ARG A 53 4.44 3.30 9.73
N GLU A 54 5.20 2.36 9.17
CA GLU A 54 6.60 2.15 9.53
C GLU A 54 7.48 3.31 9.06
N ILE A 55 7.26 3.83 7.84
CA ILE A 55 7.93 5.04 7.35
C ILE A 55 7.64 6.21 8.27
N CYS A 56 6.38 6.43 8.66
CA CYS A 56 5.98 7.46 9.60
C CYS A 56 6.75 7.32 10.93
N ARG A 57 6.81 6.11 11.50
CA ARG A 57 7.55 5.87 12.76
C ARG A 57 9.03 6.20 12.64
N ARG A 58 9.68 5.80 11.55
CA ARG A 58 11.11 6.11 11.32
C ARG A 58 11.37 7.60 11.14
N ARG A 59 10.38 8.34 10.67
CA ARG A 59 10.41 9.80 10.53
C ARG A 59 9.88 10.54 11.76
N SER A 60 9.63 9.84 12.86
CA SER A 60 9.06 10.40 14.09
C SER A 60 7.70 11.07 13.91
N ILE A 61 6.94 10.66 12.88
CA ILE A 61 5.56 11.09 12.65
C ILE A 61 4.65 10.22 13.51
N PRO A 62 3.83 10.80 14.41
CA PRO A 62 2.91 10.04 15.25
C PRO A 62 1.90 9.25 14.42
N THR A 63 1.77 7.95 14.69
CA THR A 63 0.80 7.05 14.02
C THR A 63 -0.41 6.72 14.90
N VAL A 64 -0.38 7.16 16.16
CA VAL A 64 -1.46 7.03 17.14
C VAL A 64 -1.72 8.37 17.82
N THR A 65 -2.93 8.58 18.35
CA THR A 65 -3.27 9.74 19.16
C THR A 65 -2.97 9.46 20.63
N GLU A 66 -2.53 10.46 21.37
CA GLU A 66 -2.13 10.30 22.79
C GLU A 66 -3.29 9.86 23.69
N ASP A 67 -4.53 10.31 23.40
CA ASP A 67 -5.65 10.17 24.34
C ASP A 67 -6.38 8.83 24.36
N LYS A 68 -6.25 7.95 23.35
CA LYS A 68 -7.09 6.73 23.28
C LYS A 68 -6.48 5.53 22.56
N HIS A 69 -5.21 5.47 22.30
CA HIS A 69 -4.60 4.44 21.42
C HIS A 69 -5.27 4.32 20.03
N ASN A 70 -6.01 5.34 19.61
CA ASN A 70 -6.64 5.38 18.30
C ASN A 70 -5.59 5.67 17.22
N GLU A 71 -5.54 4.82 16.22
CA GLU A 71 -4.68 5.05 15.07
C GLU A 71 -5.12 6.30 14.29
N ILE A 72 -4.14 7.08 13.84
CA ILE A 72 -4.40 8.20 12.94
C ILE A 72 -4.88 7.65 11.59
N LEU A 73 -5.88 8.29 11.00
CA LEU A 73 -6.38 7.92 9.67
C LEU A 73 -5.27 7.94 8.63
N LEU A 74 -5.33 7.00 7.70
CA LEU A 74 -4.30 6.83 6.67
C LEU A 74 -4.14 8.07 5.79
N GLU A 75 -5.23 8.79 5.48
CA GLU A 75 -5.20 10.06 4.75
C GLU A 75 -4.29 11.08 5.45
N LYS A 76 -4.44 11.26 6.76
CA LYS A 76 -3.63 12.20 7.54
C LYS A 76 -2.15 11.80 7.59
N LEU A 77 -1.85 10.51 7.58
CA LEU A 77 -0.47 10.03 7.53
C LEU A 77 0.16 10.32 6.17
N LEU A 78 -0.58 10.09 5.09
CA LEU A 78 -0.13 10.38 3.73
C LEU A 78 0.09 11.87 3.52
N ASP A 79 -0.80 12.73 4.04
CA ASP A 79 -0.65 14.18 3.98
C ASP A 79 0.63 14.63 4.71
N LYS A 80 0.86 14.14 5.93
CA LYS A 80 2.08 14.45 6.68
C LYS A 80 3.35 13.98 5.95
N LEU A 81 3.34 12.78 5.37
CA LEU A 81 4.46 12.28 4.57
C LEU A 81 4.67 13.12 3.29
N GLY A 82 3.61 13.68 2.72
CA GLY A 82 3.68 14.57 1.57
C GLY A 82 4.33 15.93 1.88
N GLU A 83 4.32 16.35 3.16
CA GLU A 83 4.97 17.57 3.65
C GLU A 83 6.43 17.34 4.07
N GLU A 84 6.83 16.09 4.28
CA GLU A 84 8.19 15.71 4.72
C GLU A 84 9.21 15.85 3.58
N CYS A 85 10.42 16.27 3.96
CA CYS A 85 11.55 16.39 3.05
C CYS A 85 12.68 15.45 3.44
N ASN A 86 13.45 15.04 2.43
CA ASN A 86 14.74 14.38 2.59
C ASN A 86 15.82 15.37 3.02
N LEU A 87 17.00 14.88 3.38
CA LEU A 87 18.16 15.70 3.78
C LEU A 87 18.64 16.66 2.67
N ASP A 88 18.36 16.33 1.41
CA ASP A 88 18.68 17.14 0.24
C ASP A 88 17.60 18.17 -0.12
N GLY A 89 16.54 18.29 0.71
CA GLY A 89 15.43 19.19 0.51
C GLY A 89 14.36 18.72 -0.48
N SER A 90 14.52 17.55 -1.11
CA SER A 90 13.49 16.94 -1.96
C SER A 90 12.34 16.39 -1.11
N LEU A 91 11.11 16.42 -1.64
CA LEU A 91 9.95 15.83 -0.97
C LEU A 91 10.14 14.32 -0.77
N LEU A 92 9.75 13.82 0.38
CA LEU A 92 9.76 12.38 0.68
C LEU A 92 8.78 11.64 -0.22
N LEU A 93 7.56 12.16 -0.38
CA LEU A 93 6.60 11.74 -1.38
C LEU A 93 6.49 12.79 -2.47
N THR A 94 6.76 12.39 -3.72
CA THR A 94 6.42 13.29 -4.84
C THR A 94 4.90 13.50 -4.90
N PRO A 95 4.41 14.66 -5.41
CA PRO A 95 2.97 14.90 -5.56
C PRO A 95 2.23 13.79 -6.31
N CYS A 96 2.88 13.20 -7.34
CA CYS A 96 2.32 12.07 -8.08
C CYS A 96 2.20 10.82 -7.20
N THR A 97 3.20 10.51 -6.39
CA THR A 97 3.18 9.37 -5.48
C THR A 97 2.13 9.55 -4.38
N HIS A 98 2.07 10.74 -3.77
CA HIS A 98 1.03 11.10 -2.80
C HIS A 98 -0.36 10.89 -3.39
N LYS A 99 -0.63 11.50 -4.56
CA LYS A 99 -1.91 11.36 -5.25
C LYS A 99 -2.25 9.90 -5.58
N LEU A 100 -1.30 9.11 -6.05
CA LEU A 100 -1.49 7.68 -6.32
C LEU A 100 -1.96 6.94 -5.05
N LEU A 101 -1.24 7.10 -3.94
CA LEU A 101 -1.56 6.43 -2.68
C LEU A 101 -2.92 6.86 -2.13
N MET A 102 -3.22 8.17 -2.17
CA MET A 102 -4.54 8.70 -1.79
C MET A 102 -5.65 8.09 -2.65
N THR A 103 -5.46 8.01 -3.97
CA THR A 103 -6.46 7.45 -4.90
C THR A 103 -6.67 5.95 -4.67
N VAL A 104 -5.61 5.18 -4.46
CA VAL A 104 -5.71 3.72 -4.33
C VAL A 104 -6.27 3.32 -2.97
N LEU A 105 -5.72 3.90 -1.90
CA LEU A 105 -5.92 3.39 -0.54
C LEU A 105 -7.07 4.05 0.21
N THR A 106 -7.45 5.30 -0.14
CA THR A 106 -8.36 6.11 0.68
C THR A 106 -9.70 6.38 -0.01
N LYS A 107 -10.64 6.93 0.74
CA LYS A 107 -11.98 7.31 0.26
C LYS A 107 -11.97 8.41 -0.80
N GLN A 108 -10.83 9.04 -1.06
CA GLN A 108 -10.68 10.00 -2.15
C GLN A 108 -10.59 9.34 -3.54
N GLY A 109 -10.59 8.01 -3.59
CA GLY A 109 -10.56 7.24 -4.83
C GLY A 109 -11.17 5.85 -4.66
N TYR A 110 -10.40 4.79 -4.94
CA TYR A 110 -10.89 3.40 -4.90
C TYR A 110 -11.20 2.87 -3.51
N ASN A 111 -10.66 3.50 -2.47
CA ASN A 111 -10.88 3.12 -1.07
C ASN A 111 -10.54 1.65 -0.76
N LEU A 112 -9.58 1.08 -1.48
CA LEU A 112 -9.28 -0.36 -1.40
C LEU A 112 -9.00 -0.80 0.04
N ARG A 113 -8.19 -0.02 0.77
CA ARG A 113 -7.83 -0.36 2.15
C ARG A 113 -9.05 -0.52 3.06
N ASN A 114 -9.96 0.44 3.04
CA ASN A 114 -11.13 0.40 3.91
C ASN A 114 -12.13 -0.67 3.46
N ASN A 115 -12.34 -0.81 2.15
CA ASN A 115 -13.25 -1.82 1.61
C ASN A 115 -12.77 -3.23 1.98
N ILE A 116 -11.47 -3.52 1.84
CA ILE A 116 -10.88 -4.80 2.23
C ILE A 116 -10.97 -5.01 3.74
N ALA A 117 -10.56 -4.02 4.55
CA ALA A 117 -10.56 -4.15 6.01
C ALA A 117 -11.95 -4.38 6.60
N HIS A 118 -13.00 -3.88 5.96
CA HIS A 118 -14.39 -4.01 6.41
C HIS A 118 -15.19 -5.06 5.62
N GLY A 119 -14.58 -5.78 4.68
CA GLY A 119 -15.25 -6.80 3.87
C GLY A 119 -16.29 -6.23 2.88
N PHE A 120 -16.12 -4.99 2.42
CA PHE A 120 -17.00 -4.32 1.48
C PHE A 120 -16.55 -4.46 0.02
N THR A 121 -15.47 -5.18 -0.23
CA THR A 121 -14.92 -5.38 -1.58
C THR A 121 -15.80 -6.35 -2.37
N ASN A 122 -16.21 -5.96 -3.57
CA ASN A 122 -16.92 -6.85 -4.49
C ASN A 122 -15.91 -7.67 -5.31
N LEU A 123 -16.34 -8.83 -5.82
CA LEU A 123 -15.46 -9.68 -6.65
C LEU A 123 -14.99 -8.94 -7.91
N SER A 124 -15.78 -8.02 -8.47
CA SER A 124 -15.42 -7.17 -9.61
C SER A 124 -14.27 -6.20 -9.34
N ASP A 125 -13.99 -5.88 -8.07
CA ASP A 125 -12.91 -4.99 -7.67
C ASP A 125 -11.55 -5.71 -7.68
N TYR A 126 -11.55 -7.03 -7.68
CA TYR A 126 -10.36 -7.87 -7.81
C TYR A 126 -10.02 -8.09 -9.30
N ASN A 127 -9.59 -7.03 -9.96
CA ASN A 127 -9.31 -6.98 -11.38
C ASN A 127 -7.86 -6.56 -11.66
N LEU A 128 -7.43 -6.70 -12.91
CA LEU A 128 -6.08 -6.35 -13.36
C LEU A 128 -5.73 -4.89 -13.08
N GLN A 129 -6.68 -3.96 -13.22
CA GLN A 129 -6.44 -2.54 -12.97
C GLN A 129 -6.05 -2.30 -11.51
N ASN A 130 -6.83 -2.80 -10.55
CA ASN A 130 -6.52 -2.67 -9.13
C ASN A 130 -5.24 -3.43 -8.74
N ALA A 131 -4.99 -4.59 -9.35
CA ALA A 131 -3.74 -5.34 -9.19
C ALA A 131 -2.51 -4.50 -9.59
N ILE A 132 -2.55 -3.85 -10.75
CA ILE A 132 -1.48 -2.98 -11.25
C ILE A 132 -1.34 -1.74 -10.35
N MET A 133 -2.43 -1.14 -9.88
CA MET A 133 -2.37 0.04 -9.02
C MET A 133 -1.76 -0.29 -7.65
N VAL A 134 -2.07 -1.43 -7.06
CA VAL A 134 -1.44 -1.91 -5.82
C VAL A 134 0.04 -2.18 -6.04
N LEU A 135 0.42 -2.86 -7.13
CA LEU A 135 1.82 -3.09 -7.50
C LEU A 135 2.58 -1.78 -7.68
N HIS A 136 2.01 -0.83 -8.42
CA HIS A 136 2.63 0.48 -8.64
C HIS A 136 2.83 1.25 -7.32
N SER A 137 1.82 1.23 -6.44
CA SER A 137 1.92 1.83 -5.11
C SER A 137 3.06 1.22 -4.29
N LEU A 138 3.20 -0.11 -4.32
CA LEU A 138 4.27 -0.83 -3.64
C LEU A 138 5.65 -0.41 -4.17
N LEU A 139 5.82 -0.34 -5.50
CA LEU A 139 7.07 0.11 -6.11
C LEU A 139 7.43 1.55 -5.74
N LYS A 140 6.44 2.44 -5.67
CA LYS A 140 6.67 3.84 -5.24
C LYS A 140 7.09 3.92 -3.78
N ILE A 141 6.46 3.17 -2.89
CA ILE A 141 6.83 3.13 -1.47
C ILE A 141 8.22 2.52 -1.27
N SER A 142 8.57 1.46 -2.02
CA SER A 142 9.88 0.81 -1.90
C SER A 142 11.05 1.71 -2.32
N ALA A 143 10.79 2.76 -3.10
CA ALA A 143 11.80 3.73 -3.52
C ALA A 143 12.06 4.83 -2.47
N ILE A 144 11.26 4.91 -1.40
CA ILE A 144 11.44 5.90 -0.33
C ILE A 144 12.65 5.52 0.52
N LYS A 145 13.60 6.43 0.62
CA LYS A 145 14.77 6.27 1.50
C LYS A 145 14.42 6.76 2.91
N VAL A 146 14.50 5.88 3.89
CA VAL A 146 14.14 6.16 5.30
C VAL A 146 15.37 5.97 6.18
#